data_31b95b25006dea293f59695faf3f0d23
#
_entry.id   31b95b25006dea293f59695faf3f0d23
#
_cell.length_a   1.000
_cell.length_b   1.000
_cell.length_c   1.000
_cell.angle_alpha   90.00
_cell.angle_beta   90.00
_cell.angle_gamma   90.00
#
_symmetry.space_group_name_H-M   'P 1'
#
loop_
_entity.id
_entity.type
_entity.pdbx_description
1 polymer ?
#
loop_
_entity_poly.entity_id
_entity_poly.type
_entity_poly.pdbx_seq_one_letter_code
_entity_poly.pdbx_strand_id
1 'polypeptide(L)'
;SRGLGDVYKRQKMFSDELEKISWEETTKAIYSKTDADVRRALGKKEHLDVNDFMALISPAATPYLEVMARLSQKYTMERFGKTISMFVPLYITNSCTNSCVYCGFHISNPMKRTILTEEEIINEYKAIKRLAPFENLLLVTGENPAAAGVPYIAHALDLAKPYFSNLQIEVMPLKAEEYKELTHHGLNGVICFQETYNKANYKKYHPRGMKSKFEWLSLIHISEPTRPY
;
A
#
# COMPACT_ATOMS: atom_id res chain seq x y z
N SER A 1 17.22 29.97 -0.26
CA SER A 1 16.71 28.63 -0.53
C SER A 1 16.49 27.90 0.78
N ARG A 2 15.24 27.74 1.20
CA ARG A 2 14.91 26.92 2.36
C ARG A 2 15.15 25.47 1.95
N GLY A 3 16.11 24.81 2.59
CA GLY A 3 16.48 23.43 2.25
C GLY A 3 15.34 22.44 2.53
N LEU A 4 15.25 21.38 1.73
CA LEU A 4 14.32 20.27 1.92
C LEU A 4 14.27 19.75 3.37
N GLY A 5 15.37 19.83 4.12
CA GLY A 5 15.44 19.46 5.53
C GLY A 5 14.55 20.26 6.48
N ASP A 6 14.19 21.51 6.14
CA ASP A 6 13.27 22.32 6.95
C ASP A 6 11.79 22.00 6.71
N VAL A 7 11.47 21.46 5.53
CA VAL A 7 10.12 21.00 5.20
C VAL A 7 9.79 19.75 5.99
N TYR A 8 10.72 18.79 6.08
CA TYR A 8 10.54 17.56 6.86
C TYR A 8 10.39 17.80 8.37
N LYS A 9 11.02 18.84 8.94
CA LYS A 9 10.91 19.19 10.35
C LYS A 9 9.55 19.80 10.75
N ARG A 10 8.72 20.20 9.80
CA ARG A 10 7.40 20.81 10.03
C ARG A 10 6.23 19.91 9.66
N GLN A 11 6.47 18.78 9.01
CA GLN A 11 5.39 17.83 8.70
C GLN A 11 5.00 17.07 9.97
N LYS A 12 3.72 17.09 10.29
CA LYS A 12 3.16 16.20 11.30
C LYS A 12 3.26 14.77 10.77
N MET A 13 3.95 13.93 11.51
CA MET A 13 4.03 12.52 11.15
C MET A 13 2.68 11.86 11.35
N PHE A 14 2.32 10.94 10.47
CA PHE A 14 1.10 10.14 10.64
C PHE A 14 1.10 9.39 11.98
N SER A 15 2.25 8.90 12.44
CA SER A 15 2.41 8.29 13.76
C SER A 15 1.99 9.20 14.90
N ASP A 16 2.29 10.52 14.83
CA ASP A 16 1.94 11.49 15.87
C ASP A 16 0.42 11.72 15.95
N GLU A 17 -0.26 11.68 14.80
CA GLU A 17 -1.73 11.75 14.77
C GLU A 17 -2.36 10.44 15.24
N LEU A 18 -1.78 9.30 14.89
CA LEU A 18 -2.25 7.98 15.32
C LEU A 18 -2.18 7.81 16.85
N GLU A 19 -1.14 8.35 17.50
CA GLU A 19 -0.97 8.28 18.95
C GLU A 19 -2.05 9.04 19.74
N LYS A 20 -2.74 9.99 19.10
CA LYS A 20 -3.86 10.72 19.70
C LYS A 20 -5.18 9.93 19.67
N ILE A 21 -5.22 8.82 18.94
CA ILE A 21 -6.44 8.04 18.71
C ILE A 21 -6.45 6.83 19.64
N SER A 22 -7.45 6.77 20.52
CA SER A 22 -7.71 5.59 21.34
C SER A 22 -8.46 4.53 20.53
N TRP A 23 -7.88 3.35 20.42
CA TRP A 23 -8.53 2.20 19.78
C TRP A 23 -9.82 1.79 20.48
N GLU A 24 -9.83 1.81 21.80
CA GLU A 24 -10.99 1.44 22.61
C GLU A 24 -12.14 2.44 22.42
N GLU A 25 -11.88 3.74 22.53
CA GLU A 25 -12.87 4.78 22.33
C GLU A 25 -13.41 4.81 20.91
N THR A 26 -12.53 4.66 19.90
CA THR A 26 -12.93 4.59 18.49
C THR A 26 -13.81 3.38 18.22
N THR A 27 -13.44 2.22 18.74
CA THR A 27 -14.24 0.99 18.62
C THR A 27 -15.61 1.18 19.27
N LYS A 28 -15.64 1.70 20.50
CA LYS A 28 -16.90 2.00 21.21
C LYS A 28 -17.77 2.99 20.43
N ALA A 29 -17.17 4.04 19.88
CA ALA A 29 -17.88 5.02 19.06
C ALA A 29 -18.50 4.41 17.80
N ILE A 30 -17.78 3.52 17.11
CA ILE A 30 -18.31 2.77 15.94
C ILE A 30 -19.47 1.86 16.35
N TYR A 31 -19.30 1.06 17.40
CA TYR A 31 -20.31 0.10 17.83
C TYR A 31 -21.54 0.74 18.50
N SER A 32 -21.44 1.99 18.94
CA SER A 32 -22.56 2.74 19.49
C SER A 32 -23.41 3.45 18.43
N LYS A 33 -23.03 3.40 17.15
CA LYS A 33 -23.81 4.01 16.08
C LYS A 33 -25.15 3.31 15.89
N THR A 34 -26.15 4.11 15.57
CA THR A 34 -27.54 3.68 15.43
C THR A 34 -27.98 3.68 13.96
N ASP A 35 -29.13 3.07 13.70
CA ASP A 35 -29.81 3.12 12.42
C ASP A 35 -30.07 4.59 11.96
N ALA A 36 -30.43 5.46 12.88
CA ALA A 36 -30.63 6.89 12.58
C ALA A 36 -29.34 7.58 12.12
N ASP A 37 -28.18 7.21 12.70
CA ASP A 37 -26.88 7.72 12.28
C ASP A 37 -26.53 7.28 10.85
N VAL A 38 -26.81 6.01 10.53
CA VAL A 38 -26.58 5.47 9.18
C VAL A 38 -27.47 6.16 8.16
N ARG A 39 -28.76 6.32 8.45
CA ARG A 39 -29.68 7.04 7.54
C ARG A 39 -29.27 8.48 7.34
N ARG A 40 -28.83 9.17 8.39
CA ARG A 40 -28.32 10.54 8.29
C ARG A 40 -27.10 10.59 7.37
N ALA A 41 -26.14 9.69 7.55
CA ALA A 41 -24.93 9.62 6.71
C ALA A 41 -25.28 9.33 5.25
N LEU A 42 -26.17 8.38 4.97
CA LEU A 42 -26.62 8.05 3.61
C LEU A 42 -27.43 9.16 2.95
N GLY A 43 -28.10 10.00 3.73
CA GLY A 43 -28.86 11.15 3.24
C GLY A 43 -27.99 12.36 2.85
N LYS A 44 -26.73 12.41 3.29
CA LYS A 44 -25.80 13.49 2.91
C LYS A 44 -25.34 13.30 1.48
N LYS A 45 -25.40 14.36 0.68
CA LYS A 45 -24.89 14.34 -0.72
C LYS A 45 -23.43 14.77 -0.81
N GLU A 46 -22.97 15.56 0.15
CA GLU A 46 -21.64 16.16 0.18
C GLU A 46 -21.16 16.26 1.64
N HIS A 47 -19.86 16.42 1.82
CA HIS A 47 -19.22 16.69 3.12
C HIS A 47 -19.49 15.64 4.21
N LEU A 48 -19.27 14.36 3.85
CA LEU A 48 -19.23 13.30 4.85
C LEU A 48 -18.06 13.55 5.83
N ASP A 49 -18.33 13.43 7.12
CA ASP A 49 -17.33 13.56 8.17
C ASP A 49 -16.94 12.19 8.77
N VAL A 50 -16.00 12.19 9.71
CA VAL A 50 -15.54 10.97 10.37
C VAL A 50 -16.67 10.26 11.12
N ASN A 51 -17.63 10.99 11.69
CA ASN A 51 -18.77 10.38 12.38
C ASN A 51 -19.71 9.67 11.41
N ASP A 52 -19.91 10.23 10.22
CA ASP A 52 -20.68 9.57 9.17
C ASP A 52 -19.96 8.30 8.69
N PHE A 53 -18.63 8.36 8.52
CA PHE A 53 -17.84 7.17 8.17
C PHE A 53 -17.96 6.11 9.25
N MET A 54 -17.83 6.47 10.54
CA MET A 54 -18.04 5.51 11.63
C MET A 54 -19.43 4.87 11.61
N ALA A 55 -20.47 5.62 11.24
CA ALA A 55 -21.82 5.07 11.10
C ALA A 55 -21.90 4.06 9.95
N LEU A 56 -21.33 4.37 8.81
CA LEU A 56 -21.36 3.51 7.61
C LEU A 56 -20.54 2.21 7.76
N ILE A 57 -19.53 2.18 8.62
CA ILE A 57 -18.76 0.97 8.92
C ILE A 57 -19.23 0.24 10.18
N SER A 58 -20.27 0.75 10.85
CA SER A 58 -20.81 0.15 12.08
C SER A 58 -21.70 -1.07 11.79
N PRO A 59 -21.96 -1.95 12.79
CA PRO A 59 -22.94 -3.03 12.66
C PRO A 59 -24.34 -2.53 12.27
N ALA A 60 -24.73 -1.31 12.67
CA ALA A 60 -26.01 -0.71 12.30
C ALA A 60 -26.15 -0.49 10.78
N ALA A 61 -25.05 -0.44 10.02
CA ALA A 61 -25.08 -0.27 8.58
C ALA A 61 -25.39 -1.58 7.81
N THR A 62 -25.36 -2.73 8.46
CA THR A 62 -25.57 -4.03 7.80
C THR A 62 -26.85 -4.08 6.93
N PRO A 63 -28.01 -3.57 7.36
CA PRO A 63 -29.21 -3.56 6.52
C PRO A 63 -29.13 -2.67 5.28
N TYR A 64 -28.12 -1.79 5.23
CA TYR A 64 -27.94 -0.78 4.17
C TYR A 64 -26.85 -1.13 3.16
N LEU A 65 -26.24 -2.31 3.24
CA LEU A 65 -25.09 -2.71 2.38
C LEU A 65 -25.44 -2.59 0.89
N GLU A 66 -26.63 -2.97 0.46
CA GLU A 66 -27.06 -2.86 -0.94
C GLU A 66 -27.17 -1.39 -1.38
N VAL A 67 -27.71 -0.52 -0.54
CA VAL A 67 -27.81 0.91 -0.80
C VAL A 67 -26.40 1.53 -0.91
N MET A 68 -25.52 1.17 0.00
CA MET A 68 -24.11 1.61 0.00
C MET A 68 -23.38 1.14 -1.26
N ALA A 69 -23.59 -0.13 -1.66
CA ALA A 69 -22.99 -0.68 -2.88
C ALA A 69 -23.44 0.07 -4.14
N ARG A 70 -24.72 0.41 -4.24
CA ARG A 70 -25.26 1.21 -5.36
C ARG A 70 -24.71 2.62 -5.40
N LEU A 71 -24.57 3.27 -4.23
CA LEU A 71 -23.95 4.59 -4.14
C LEU A 71 -22.47 4.54 -4.51
N SER A 72 -21.74 3.54 -4.02
CA SER A 72 -20.33 3.32 -4.38
C SER A 72 -20.18 3.10 -5.89
N GLN A 73 -21.02 2.26 -6.49
CA GLN A 73 -21.05 2.06 -7.95
C GLN A 73 -21.29 3.39 -8.69
N LYS A 74 -22.27 4.17 -8.24
CA LYS A 74 -22.58 5.47 -8.84
C LYS A 74 -21.35 6.39 -8.82
N TYR A 75 -20.71 6.57 -7.67
CA TYR A 75 -19.50 7.41 -7.52
C TYR A 75 -18.33 6.88 -8.35
N THR A 76 -18.15 5.57 -8.41
CA THR A 76 -17.13 4.93 -9.24
C THR A 76 -17.39 5.24 -10.73
N MET A 77 -18.62 5.12 -11.18
CA MET A 77 -18.99 5.40 -12.57
C MET A 77 -18.86 6.89 -12.91
N GLU A 78 -19.22 7.79 -11.99
CA GLU A 78 -19.04 9.24 -12.14
C GLU A 78 -17.57 9.64 -12.23
N ARG A 79 -16.69 8.98 -11.44
CA ARG A 79 -15.26 9.31 -11.36
C ARG A 79 -14.42 8.65 -12.46
N PHE A 80 -14.66 7.40 -12.75
CA PHE A 80 -13.81 6.55 -13.58
C PHE A 80 -14.51 6.03 -14.84
N GLY A 81 -15.82 6.22 -14.98
CA GLY A 81 -16.60 5.66 -16.09
C GLY A 81 -16.57 4.12 -16.06
N LYS A 82 -16.45 3.53 -17.24
CA LYS A 82 -16.35 2.07 -17.43
C LYS A 82 -14.91 1.58 -17.63
N THR A 83 -13.93 2.40 -17.23
CA THR A 83 -12.52 2.07 -17.39
C THR A 83 -12.03 1.23 -16.22
N ILE A 84 -11.30 0.16 -16.52
CA ILE A 84 -10.63 -0.69 -15.54
C ILE A 84 -9.14 -0.68 -15.89
N SER A 85 -8.29 -0.31 -14.92
CA SER A 85 -6.85 -0.45 -15.04
C SER A 85 -6.45 -1.82 -14.50
N MET A 86 -5.84 -2.64 -15.34
CA MET A 86 -5.34 -3.95 -14.96
C MET A 86 -3.83 -3.90 -14.78
N PHE A 87 -3.32 -4.59 -13.77
CA PHE A 87 -1.89 -4.77 -13.55
C PHE A 87 -1.57 -6.25 -13.35
N VAL A 88 -0.30 -6.61 -13.56
CA VAL A 88 0.20 -7.95 -13.33
C VAL A 88 1.34 -7.92 -12.33
N PRO A 89 1.28 -8.67 -11.22
CA PRO A 89 2.40 -8.82 -10.31
C PRO A 89 3.41 -9.83 -10.87
N LEU A 90 4.70 -9.49 -10.77
CA LEU A 90 5.81 -10.39 -11.02
C LEU A 90 6.71 -10.45 -9.79
N TYR A 91 6.83 -11.63 -9.21
CA TYR A 91 7.71 -11.89 -8.08
C TYR A 91 9.12 -12.19 -8.59
N ILE A 92 9.99 -11.16 -8.56
CA ILE A 92 11.38 -11.31 -9.03
C ILE A 92 12.29 -11.98 -7.99
N THR A 93 11.85 -12.00 -6.71
CA THR A 93 12.48 -12.80 -5.65
C THR A 93 11.52 -13.09 -4.50
N ASN A 94 11.64 -14.30 -3.93
CA ASN A 94 10.98 -14.68 -2.68
C ASN A 94 11.95 -14.71 -1.48
N SER A 95 13.18 -14.22 -1.67
CA SER A 95 14.17 -14.12 -0.59
C SER A 95 13.76 -13.03 0.39
N CYS A 96 13.54 -13.39 1.67
CA CYS A 96 13.10 -12.48 2.70
C CYS A 96 13.77 -12.79 4.02
N THR A 97 14.12 -11.76 4.80
CA THR A 97 14.74 -11.86 6.12
C THR A 97 13.75 -11.65 7.27
N ASN A 98 12.49 -11.31 6.95
CA ASN A 98 11.44 -11.10 7.95
C ASN A 98 10.75 -12.40 8.36
N SER A 99 10.08 -12.35 9.51
CA SER A 99 9.29 -13.46 10.05
C SER A 99 7.80 -13.09 10.24
N CYS A 100 7.21 -12.41 9.24
CA CYS A 100 5.80 -12.06 9.27
C CYS A 100 4.94 -13.34 9.30
N VAL A 101 4.07 -13.47 10.32
CA VAL A 101 3.38 -14.74 10.63
C VAL A 101 2.37 -15.17 9.55
N TYR A 102 1.93 -14.26 8.70
CA TYR A 102 0.96 -14.48 7.62
C TYR A 102 1.60 -14.67 6.24
N CYS A 103 2.91 -14.42 6.11
CA CYS A 103 3.55 -14.33 4.79
C CYS A 103 4.19 -15.66 4.37
N GLY A 104 3.92 -16.10 3.14
CA GLY A 104 4.56 -17.28 2.56
C GLY A 104 6.08 -17.15 2.44
N PHE A 105 6.62 -15.93 2.33
CA PHE A 105 8.06 -15.67 2.26
C PHE A 105 8.75 -15.61 3.64
N HIS A 106 8.03 -15.91 4.71
CA HIS A 106 8.57 -16.00 6.06
C HIS A 106 9.91 -16.75 6.10
N ILE A 107 10.92 -16.15 6.77
CA ILE A 107 12.30 -16.68 6.74
C ILE A 107 12.41 -18.15 7.15
N SER A 108 11.56 -18.61 8.07
CA SER A 108 11.57 -20.00 8.57
C SER A 108 10.76 -20.97 7.70
N ASN A 109 10.07 -20.51 6.65
CA ASN A 109 9.37 -21.42 5.76
C ASN A 109 10.37 -22.25 4.95
N PRO A 110 10.22 -23.58 4.92
CA PRO A 110 11.12 -24.48 4.19
C PRO A 110 10.79 -24.46 2.68
N MET A 111 11.05 -23.32 2.02
CA MET A 111 10.83 -23.13 0.60
C MET A 111 12.14 -22.82 -0.11
N LYS A 112 12.26 -23.24 -1.35
CA LYS A 112 13.38 -22.82 -2.22
C LYS A 112 13.36 -21.30 -2.36
N ARG A 113 14.46 -20.65 -2.02
CA ARG A 113 14.66 -19.22 -2.26
C ARG A 113 15.20 -19.01 -3.67
N THR A 114 14.56 -18.10 -4.39
CA THR A 114 14.90 -17.80 -5.78
C THR A 114 15.07 -16.29 -5.93
N ILE A 115 16.08 -15.91 -6.69
CA ILE A 115 16.29 -14.54 -7.17
C ILE A 115 16.44 -14.71 -8.68
N LEU A 116 15.54 -14.12 -9.45
CA LEU A 116 15.55 -14.28 -10.90
C LEU A 116 16.77 -13.60 -11.50
N THR A 117 17.40 -14.28 -12.45
CA THR A 117 18.43 -13.70 -13.29
C THR A 117 17.83 -12.74 -14.31
N GLU A 118 18.66 -11.92 -14.96
CA GLU A 118 18.24 -11.04 -16.05
C GLU A 118 17.48 -11.79 -17.14
N GLU A 119 18.01 -12.93 -17.57
CA GLU A 119 17.38 -13.75 -18.61
C GLU A 119 16.00 -14.26 -18.16
N GLU A 120 15.89 -14.73 -16.93
CA GLU A 120 14.62 -15.19 -16.36
C GLU A 120 13.61 -14.03 -16.28
N ILE A 121 14.02 -12.84 -15.82
CA ILE A 121 13.17 -11.63 -15.77
C ILE A 121 12.65 -11.28 -17.17
N ILE A 122 13.52 -11.22 -18.17
CA ILE A 122 13.13 -10.93 -19.56
C ILE A 122 12.17 -11.99 -20.10
N ASN A 123 12.40 -13.25 -19.80
CA ASN A 123 11.51 -14.34 -20.21
C ASN A 123 10.12 -14.24 -19.58
N GLU A 124 10.04 -13.83 -18.30
CA GLU A 124 8.77 -13.56 -17.64
C GLU A 124 8.04 -12.36 -18.27
N TYR A 125 8.73 -11.25 -18.57
CA TYR A 125 8.12 -10.11 -19.28
C TYR A 125 7.53 -10.51 -20.64
N LYS A 126 8.26 -11.30 -21.42
CA LYS A 126 7.78 -11.84 -22.70
C LYS A 126 6.58 -12.77 -22.51
N ALA A 127 6.59 -13.60 -21.45
CA ALA A 127 5.48 -14.49 -21.14
C ALA A 127 4.22 -13.71 -20.78
N ILE A 128 4.33 -12.67 -19.95
CA ILE A 128 3.23 -11.77 -19.57
C ILE A 128 2.65 -11.11 -20.82
N LYS A 129 3.49 -10.55 -21.71
CA LYS A 129 3.00 -9.88 -22.94
C LYS A 129 2.33 -10.83 -23.92
N ARG A 130 2.72 -12.12 -23.92
CA ARG A 130 2.01 -13.15 -24.72
C ARG A 130 0.66 -13.52 -24.13
N LEU A 131 0.51 -13.43 -22.79
CA LEU A 131 -0.73 -13.77 -22.12
C LEU A 131 -1.83 -12.73 -22.38
N ALA A 132 -1.50 -11.45 -22.23
CA ALA A 132 -2.40 -10.32 -22.50
C ALA A 132 -1.61 -9.01 -22.65
N PRO A 133 -2.21 -7.95 -23.25
CA PRO A 133 -1.56 -6.66 -23.45
C PRO A 133 -1.52 -5.83 -22.14
N PHE A 134 -0.98 -6.40 -21.07
CA PHE A 134 -0.77 -5.68 -19.82
C PHE A 134 0.22 -4.54 -20.01
N GLU A 135 -0.15 -3.35 -19.54
CA GLU A 135 0.70 -2.17 -19.56
C GLU A 135 1.22 -1.79 -18.15
N ASN A 136 0.56 -2.27 -17.10
CA ASN A 136 0.95 -2.00 -15.73
C ASN A 136 1.62 -3.24 -15.13
N LEU A 137 2.89 -3.10 -14.78
CA LEU A 137 3.68 -4.13 -14.10
C LEU A 137 3.88 -3.76 -12.63
N LEU A 138 3.68 -4.71 -11.72
CA LEU A 138 4.05 -4.60 -10.32
C LEU A 138 5.18 -5.59 -10.02
N LEU A 139 6.40 -5.09 -9.82
CA LEU A 139 7.52 -5.91 -9.36
C LEU A 139 7.42 -6.14 -7.86
N VAL A 140 7.43 -7.40 -7.45
CA VAL A 140 7.30 -7.80 -6.04
C VAL A 140 8.56 -8.48 -5.56
N THR A 141 9.04 -8.13 -4.37
CA THR A 141 10.19 -8.78 -3.73
C THR A 141 9.90 -9.15 -2.27
N GLY A 142 10.58 -10.19 -1.79
CA GLY A 142 10.82 -10.29 -0.36
C GLY A 142 11.83 -9.23 0.10
N GLU A 143 11.89 -8.97 1.39
CA GLU A 143 12.85 -8.02 1.97
C GLU A 143 14.19 -8.71 2.28
N ASN A 144 15.12 -8.60 1.35
CA ASN A 144 16.51 -9.01 1.51
C ASN A 144 17.44 -8.05 0.76
N PRO A 145 17.79 -6.89 1.35
CA PRO A 145 18.61 -5.87 0.68
C PRO A 145 19.97 -6.37 0.22
N ALA A 146 20.55 -7.34 0.92
CA ALA A 146 21.84 -7.90 0.55
C ALA A 146 21.82 -8.75 -0.72
N ALA A 147 20.68 -9.37 -1.01
CA ALA A 147 20.54 -10.27 -2.14
C ALA A 147 19.80 -9.63 -3.34
N ALA A 148 18.82 -8.77 -3.04
CA ALA A 148 17.97 -8.11 -4.03
C ALA A 148 17.63 -6.69 -3.57
N GLY A 149 18.64 -5.85 -3.45
CA GLY A 149 18.53 -4.45 -3.04
C GLY A 149 18.18 -3.52 -4.21
N VAL A 150 18.33 -2.22 -3.96
CA VAL A 150 17.99 -1.16 -4.92
C VAL A 150 18.62 -1.34 -6.30
N PRO A 151 19.93 -1.71 -6.45
CA PRO A 151 20.51 -1.92 -7.77
C PRO A 151 19.84 -3.05 -8.57
N TYR A 152 19.42 -4.13 -7.92
CA TYR A 152 18.71 -5.22 -8.56
C TYR A 152 17.30 -4.79 -9.02
N ILE A 153 16.60 -4.05 -8.18
CA ILE A 153 15.27 -3.50 -8.51
C ILE A 153 15.37 -2.49 -9.65
N ALA A 154 16.35 -1.59 -9.62
CA ALA A 154 16.62 -0.62 -10.66
C ALA A 154 16.88 -1.30 -12.02
N HIS A 155 17.71 -2.34 -12.01
CA HIS A 155 17.99 -3.12 -13.21
C HIS A 155 16.74 -3.83 -13.76
N ALA A 156 15.94 -4.44 -12.89
CA ALA A 156 14.67 -5.05 -13.31
C ALA A 156 13.69 -4.02 -13.90
N LEU A 157 13.62 -2.80 -13.34
CA LEU A 157 12.83 -1.69 -13.91
C LEU A 157 13.33 -1.29 -15.30
N ASP A 158 14.65 -1.16 -15.50
CA ASP A 158 15.21 -0.84 -16.82
C ASP A 158 14.88 -1.91 -17.87
N LEU A 159 14.98 -3.18 -17.50
CA LEU A 159 14.58 -4.29 -18.36
C LEU A 159 13.08 -4.29 -18.70
N ALA A 160 12.25 -3.71 -17.83
CA ALA A 160 10.80 -3.66 -18.01
C ALA A 160 10.33 -2.56 -19.00
N LYS A 161 11.08 -1.47 -19.14
CA LYS A 161 10.72 -0.30 -19.98
C LYS A 161 10.28 -0.64 -21.42
N PRO A 162 10.91 -1.59 -22.14
CA PRO A 162 10.46 -1.95 -23.48
C PRO A 162 9.13 -2.71 -23.52
N TYR A 163 8.67 -3.21 -22.40
CA TYR A 163 7.49 -4.09 -22.31
C TYR A 163 6.28 -3.42 -21.67
N PHE A 164 6.49 -2.48 -20.73
CA PHE A 164 5.42 -1.91 -19.90
C PHE A 164 5.55 -0.41 -19.81
N SER A 165 4.42 0.30 -19.85
CA SER A 165 4.37 1.76 -19.78
C SER A 165 4.20 2.29 -18.36
N ASN A 166 3.75 1.47 -17.40
CA ASN A 166 3.59 1.85 -16.00
C ASN A 166 4.23 0.81 -15.09
N LEU A 167 5.28 1.23 -14.39
CA LEU A 167 6.11 0.39 -13.55
C LEU A 167 5.90 0.73 -12.07
N GLN A 168 5.49 -0.26 -11.31
CA GLN A 168 5.28 -0.15 -9.87
C GLN A 168 6.11 -1.19 -9.12
N ILE A 169 6.39 -0.93 -7.86
CA ILE A 169 7.09 -1.86 -6.98
C ILE A 169 6.30 -2.09 -5.69
N GLU A 170 6.34 -3.34 -5.22
CA GLU A 170 5.94 -3.75 -3.88
C GLU A 170 7.12 -4.43 -3.22
N VAL A 171 7.92 -3.64 -2.53
CA VAL A 171 9.20 -4.05 -1.95
C VAL A 171 9.31 -3.55 -0.52
N MET A 172 10.44 -3.83 0.14
CA MET A 172 10.74 -3.25 1.43
C MET A 172 10.67 -1.73 1.40
N PRO A 173 10.38 -1.07 2.56
CA PRO A 173 10.53 0.36 2.70
C PRO A 173 11.95 0.81 2.36
N LEU A 174 12.06 1.83 1.53
CA LEU A 174 13.32 2.41 1.07
C LEU A 174 13.51 3.81 1.65
N LYS A 175 14.73 4.34 1.59
CA LYS A 175 15.01 5.73 1.91
C LYS A 175 14.58 6.65 0.77
N ALA A 176 14.40 7.93 1.07
CA ALA A 176 13.99 8.93 0.07
C ALA A 176 14.92 8.99 -1.14
N GLU A 177 16.23 8.90 -0.90
CA GLU A 177 17.26 8.91 -1.95
C GLU A 177 17.17 7.67 -2.84
N GLU A 178 16.84 6.51 -2.25
CA GLU A 178 16.67 5.24 -2.95
C GLU A 178 15.41 5.28 -3.84
N TYR A 179 14.30 5.82 -3.34
CA TYR A 179 13.11 6.05 -4.18
C TYR A 179 13.39 7.02 -5.31
N LYS A 180 14.12 8.12 -5.03
CA LYS A 180 14.54 9.09 -6.05
C LYS A 180 15.37 8.42 -7.14
N GLU A 181 16.32 7.56 -6.77
CA GLU A 181 17.09 6.77 -7.73
C GLU A 181 16.19 5.93 -8.62
N LEU A 182 15.27 5.18 -8.04
CA LEU A 182 14.36 4.33 -8.82
C LEU A 182 13.44 5.12 -9.77
N THR A 183 13.15 6.40 -9.51
CA THR A 183 12.41 7.23 -10.49
C THR A 183 13.19 7.46 -11.77
N HIS A 184 14.52 7.50 -11.74
CA HIS A 184 15.36 7.58 -12.95
C HIS A 184 15.30 6.27 -13.78
N HIS A 185 14.92 5.16 -13.14
CA HIS A 185 14.71 3.87 -13.78
C HIS A 185 13.25 3.65 -14.24
N GLY A 186 12.41 4.69 -14.18
CA GLY A 186 11.03 4.67 -14.69
C GLY A 186 9.99 4.20 -13.67
N LEU A 187 10.31 4.22 -12.38
CA LEU A 187 9.34 3.93 -11.33
C LEU A 187 8.22 4.97 -11.30
N ASN A 188 6.96 4.52 -11.41
CA ASN A 188 5.76 5.34 -11.36
C ASN A 188 5.02 5.26 -10.02
N GLY A 189 5.11 4.13 -9.32
CA GLY A 189 4.37 3.95 -8.08
C GLY A 189 5.02 2.95 -7.13
N VAL A 190 4.72 3.14 -5.84
CA VAL A 190 5.19 2.28 -4.75
C VAL A 190 3.99 1.79 -3.96
N ILE A 191 3.94 0.49 -3.71
CA ILE A 191 2.98 -0.14 -2.82
C ILE A 191 3.73 -0.63 -1.59
N CYS A 192 3.25 -0.22 -0.41
CA CYS A 192 3.80 -0.70 0.85
C CYS A 192 2.70 -0.77 1.91
N PHE A 193 2.51 -1.95 2.48
CA PHE A 193 1.46 -2.21 3.45
C PHE A 193 1.99 -2.15 4.88
N GLN A 194 1.30 -1.40 5.74
CA GLN A 194 1.51 -1.42 7.20
C GLN A 194 0.80 -2.62 7.84
N GLU A 195 -0.19 -3.22 7.17
CA GLU A 195 -1.06 -4.34 7.59
C GLU A 195 -2.02 -3.97 8.72
N THR A 196 -1.55 -3.36 9.78
CA THR A 196 -2.37 -2.82 10.87
C THR A 196 -1.67 -1.65 11.54
N TYR A 197 -2.45 -0.66 11.97
CA TYR A 197 -1.96 0.46 12.76
C TYR A 197 -2.10 0.23 14.27
N ASN A 198 -2.68 -0.90 14.68
CA ASN A 198 -2.67 -1.31 16.09
C ASN A 198 -1.30 -1.85 16.47
N LYS A 199 -0.49 -1.06 17.21
CA LYS A 199 0.89 -1.39 17.56
C LYS A 199 1.03 -2.75 18.28
N ALA A 200 0.06 -3.11 19.13
CA ALA A 200 0.09 -4.39 19.85
C ALA A 200 -0.10 -5.59 18.90
N ASN A 201 -1.02 -5.48 17.95
CA ASN A 201 -1.25 -6.50 16.93
C ASN A 201 -0.10 -6.50 15.91
N TYR A 202 0.41 -5.33 15.53
CA TYR A 202 1.54 -5.21 14.63
C TYR A 202 2.76 -6.01 15.13
N LYS A 203 3.10 -5.88 16.40
CA LYS A 203 4.20 -6.64 17.05
C LYS A 203 3.98 -8.15 17.00
N LYS A 204 2.73 -8.62 17.12
CA LYS A 204 2.39 -10.05 17.02
C LYS A 204 2.58 -10.56 15.59
N TYR A 205 2.21 -9.76 14.58
CA TYR A 205 2.27 -10.16 13.18
C TYR A 205 3.66 -10.04 12.57
N HIS A 206 4.50 -9.15 13.11
CA HIS A 206 5.86 -8.87 12.64
C HIS A 206 6.90 -9.04 13.75
N PRO A 207 7.13 -10.27 14.22
CA PRO A 207 7.97 -10.49 15.41
C PRO A 207 9.46 -10.23 15.17
N ARG A 208 9.95 -10.31 13.92
CA ARG A 208 11.37 -10.19 13.58
C ARG A 208 11.59 -9.63 12.18
N GLY A 209 12.78 -9.01 11.99
CA GLY A 209 13.22 -8.41 10.71
C GLY A 209 12.96 -6.91 10.68
N MET A 210 13.27 -6.25 9.55
CA MET A 210 13.08 -4.82 9.40
C MET A 210 11.61 -4.43 9.44
N LYS A 211 10.72 -5.27 8.90
CA LYS A 211 9.27 -5.03 8.96
C LYS A 211 8.71 -5.03 10.39
N SER A 212 9.45 -5.54 11.39
CA SER A 212 9.04 -5.44 12.80
C SER A 212 9.10 -4.01 13.36
N LYS A 213 9.78 -3.09 12.69
CA LYS A 213 9.94 -1.70 13.12
C LYS A 213 8.77 -0.86 12.64
N PHE A 214 7.74 -0.73 13.47
CA PHE A 214 6.51 0.00 13.16
C PHE A 214 6.77 1.42 12.67
N GLU A 215 7.62 2.16 13.36
CA GLU A 215 7.95 3.55 13.05
C GLU A 215 8.65 3.68 11.69
N TRP A 216 9.49 2.71 11.32
CA TRP A 216 10.16 2.70 10.02
C TRP A 216 9.15 2.58 8.86
N LEU A 217 8.16 1.70 9.00
CA LEU A 217 7.09 1.63 8.00
C LEU A 217 6.22 2.88 7.98
N SER A 218 5.91 3.46 9.14
CA SER A 218 5.06 4.65 9.19
C SER A 218 5.73 5.90 8.59
N LEU A 219 7.06 5.94 8.43
CA LEU A 219 7.76 7.03 7.75
C LEU A 219 7.35 7.20 6.28
N ILE A 220 7.00 6.11 5.59
CA ILE A 220 6.54 6.17 4.20
C ILE A 220 5.08 6.63 4.07
N HIS A 221 4.32 6.62 5.15
CA HIS A 221 2.94 7.09 5.23
C HIS A 221 2.88 8.57 5.67
N ILE A 222 3.80 9.40 5.20
CA ILE A 222 3.76 10.86 5.40
C ILE A 222 2.66 11.38 4.49
N SER A 223 1.54 11.83 5.08
CA SER A 223 0.57 12.61 4.34
C SER A 223 1.10 14.03 4.17
N GLU A 224 1.39 14.44 2.95
CA GLU A 224 1.52 15.86 2.66
C GLU A 224 0.21 16.56 3.03
N PRO A 225 0.26 17.77 3.66
CA PRO A 225 -0.94 18.55 3.81
C PRO A 225 -1.50 18.78 2.40
N THR A 226 -2.72 18.32 2.17
CA THR A 226 -3.44 18.54 0.92
C THR A 226 -3.35 20.02 0.59
N ARG A 227 -2.72 20.36 -0.55
CA ARG A 227 -2.78 21.74 -1.07
C ARG A 227 -4.26 22.06 -1.24
N PRO A 228 -4.76 23.16 -0.70
CA PRO A 228 -6.10 23.61 -1.05
C PRO A 228 -6.08 23.84 -2.58
N TYR A 229 -6.97 23.15 -3.26
CA TYR A 229 -7.21 23.35 -4.70
C TYR A 229 -7.87 24.69 -4.91
#